data_12a20946cc96a6670a188d9cbef4557b
#
_entry.id   12a20946cc96a6670a188d9cbef4557b
#
_cell.length_a   1.000
_cell.length_b   1.000
_cell.length_c   1.000
_cell.angle_alpha   90.00
_cell.angle_beta   90.00
_cell.angle_gamma   90.00
#
_symmetry.space_group_name_H-M   'P 1'
#
loop_
_entity.id
_entity.type
_entity.pdbx_description
1 polymer ?
#
loop_
_entity_poly.entity_id
_entity_poly.type
_entity_poly.pdbx_seq_one_letter_code
_entity_poly.pdbx_strand_id
1 'polypeptide(L)'
;MPNTLTYQAALDDIFASYMLAKPRHKGKFDREFRQPEGLIKLAQELDLLPDAARTIRVTGSKGKGTTSRLVARHLKAEVPDATVALLVSPEELEHTDRIQINGTPISETVFTRIYTALAPQLEALLQAMPEGAYLSPSGLFMLIALVWFKEQAATHFVLETGRGARHDEMGQIASHVSVVTSILLEHAANLGPAIHDIAADKLSVAHRSDHLVCLPALYETYGHLIPAPPAPLAEAKSLPAYPAWFEVNDRLARTAVEAHLGRAVTTEVTLASPSFGWIEYSGVRIAYDAIINAASADAKLYKEAFKDNRTLILASLPDDKDREGLFTIFEETGADVQEVSLSGTRGYLRYEKAREDGRLLADIAFNDPIAFRKVLDNAIVEFTPEMIYIAGTQTYIRLFKLAMNDI
;
A
#
# COMPACT_ATOMS: atom_id res chain seq x y z
N MET A 1 28.27 2.16 27.74
CA MET A 1 28.04 2.13 26.29
C MET A 1 26.79 2.96 26.06
N PRO A 2 26.74 3.89 25.09
CA PRO A 2 25.49 4.56 24.78
C PRO A 2 24.45 3.49 24.43
N ASN A 3 23.25 3.65 24.97
CA ASN A 3 22.15 2.75 24.71
C ASN A 3 21.87 2.74 23.20
N THR A 4 22.27 1.70 22.49
CA THR A 4 22.06 1.62 21.04
C THR A 4 20.56 1.52 20.82
N LEU A 5 19.97 2.47 20.08
CA LEU A 5 18.56 2.47 19.75
C LEU A 5 18.19 1.12 19.07
N THR A 6 17.14 0.49 19.53
CA THR A 6 16.65 -0.73 18.89
C THR A 6 15.76 -0.37 17.69
N TYR A 7 15.59 -1.30 16.74
CA TYR A 7 14.68 -1.12 15.60
C TYR A 7 13.26 -0.79 16.06
N GLN A 8 12.74 -1.51 17.05
CA GLN A 8 11.40 -1.24 17.59
C GLN A 8 11.30 0.17 18.21
N ALA A 9 12.32 0.61 18.94
CA ALA A 9 12.34 1.96 19.49
C ALA A 9 12.39 3.04 18.41
N ALA A 10 13.12 2.81 17.31
CA ALA A 10 13.11 3.71 16.15
C ALA A 10 11.72 3.79 15.50
N LEU A 11 11.01 2.68 15.36
CA LEU A 11 9.64 2.66 14.88
C LEU A 11 8.68 3.40 15.83
N ASP A 12 8.80 3.16 17.12
CA ASP A 12 7.97 3.84 18.13
C ASP A 12 8.16 5.36 18.06
N ASP A 13 9.39 5.84 17.91
CA ASP A 13 9.71 7.27 17.74
C ASP A 13 9.11 7.83 16.43
N ILE A 14 9.22 7.11 15.31
CA ILE A 14 8.65 7.51 14.02
C ILE A 14 7.14 7.76 14.14
N PHE A 15 6.43 6.93 14.89
CA PHE A 15 4.98 7.08 15.06
C PHE A 15 4.60 8.02 16.20
N ALA A 16 5.50 8.28 17.16
CA ALA A 16 5.19 9.05 18.38
C ALA A 16 4.67 10.46 18.09
N SER A 17 5.37 11.23 17.24
CA SER A 17 4.96 12.61 16.96
C SER A 17 3.57 12.70 16.33
N TYR A 18 3.24 11.78 15.40
CA TYR A 18 1.90 11.67 14.82
C TYR A 18 0.85 11.28 15.86
N MET A 19 1.14 10.31 16.73
CA MET A 19 0.19 9.87 17.76
C MET A 19 -0.14 10.99 18.75
N LEU A 20 0.83 11.82 19.12
CA LEU A 20 0.64 12.99 19.98
C LEU A 20 -0.19 14.09 19.28
N ALA A 21 0.02 14.29 17.98
CA ALA A 21 -0.67 15.32 17.20
C ALA A 21 -2.09 14.89 16.78
N LYS A 22 -2.34 13.58 16.58
CA LYS A 22 -3.60 13.03 16.05
C LYS A 22 -4.88 13.56 16.72
N PRO A 23 -5.00 13.69 18.06
CA PRO A 23 -6.20 14.24 18.69
C PRO A 23 -6.50 15.69 18.29
N ARG A 24 -5.45 16.50 18.03
CA ARG A 24 -5.57 17.92 17.65
C ARG A 24 -6.03 18.10 16.19
N HIS A 25 -5.92 17.04 15.38
CA HIS A 25 -6.27 17.04 13.96
C HIS A 25 -7.60 16.35 13.67
N LYS A 26 -8.30 15.88 14.72
CA LYS A 26 -9.62 15.26 14.55
C LYS A 26 -10.60 16.23 13.90
N GLY A 27 -11.22 15.82 12.79
CA GLY A 27 -12.17 16.63 12.03
C GLY A 27 -11.56 17.66 11.09
N LYS A 28 -10.23 17.69 10.92
CA LYS A 28 -9.54 18.56 9.98
C LYS A 28 -9.09 17.78 8.74
N PHE A 29 -9.04 18.49 7.60
CA PHE A 29 -8.49 17.94 6.36
C PHE A 29 -6.95 18.03 6.35
N ASP A 30 -6.29 17.16 5.59
CA ASP A 30 -4.82 17.13 5.46
C ASP A 30 -4.24 18.51 5.06
N ARG A 31 -4.92 19.25 4.21
CA ARG A 31 -4.55 20.63 3.79
C ARG A 31 -4.46 21.64 4.93
N GLU A 32 -5.05 21.35 6.07
CA GLU A 32 -5.12 22.28 7.22
C GLU A 32 -3.98 22.08 8.21
N PHE A 33 -3.29 20.93 8.15
CA PHE A 33 -2.28 20.59 9.16
C PHE A 33 -1.05 19.83 8.66
N ARG A 34 -1.11 19.15 7.49
CA ARG A 34 0.08 18.49 6.94
C ARG A 34 1.04 19.52 6.34
N GLN A 35 2.33 19.35 6.65
CA GLN A 35 3.40 20.25 6.22
C GLN A 35 4.56 19.42 5.63
N PRO A 36 4.39 18.85 4.44
CA PRO A 36 5.42 18.01 3.81
C PRO A 36 6.69 18.80 3.46
N GLU A 37 6.57 20.13 3.33
CA GLU A 37 7.65 21.01 2.89
C GLU A 37 8.87 20.95 3.82
N GLY A 38 8.66 20.76 5.13
CA GLY A 38 9.74 20.69 6.11
C GLY A 38 10.68 19.51 5.85
N LEU A 39 10.13 18.31 5.65
CA LEU A 39 10.91 17.11 5.36
C LEU A 39 11.48 17.11 3.93
N ILE A 40 10.78 17.70 2.96
CA ILE A 40 11.31 17.89 1.60
C ILE A 40 12.49 18.85 1.60
N LYS A 41 12.39 19.95 2.33
CA LYS A 41 13.49 20.91 2.47
C LYS A 41 14.72 20.26 3.13
N LEU A 42 14.51 19.48 4.19
CA LEU A 42 15.61 18.73 4.83
C LEU A 42 16.23 17.73 3.84
N ALA A 43 15.43 16.99 3.06
CA ALA A 43 15.94 16.09 2.03
C ALA A 43 16.78 16.85 0.97
N GLN A 44 16.36 18.06 0.60
CA GLN A 44 17.08 18.92 -0.34
C GLN A 44 18.41 19.43 0.26
N GLU A 45 18.41 19.90 1.50
CA GLU A 45 19.61 20.36 2.21
C GLU A 45 20.66 19.25 2.37
N LEU A 46 20.21 18.00 2.51
CA LEU A 46 21.07 16.81 2.59
C LEU A 46 21.45 16.23 1.21
N ASP A 47 21.05 16.88 0.12
CA ASP A 47 21.25 16.40 -1.26
C ASP A 47 20.77 14.95 -1.46
N LEU A 48 19.55 14.68 -1.02
CA LEU A 48 18.93 13.34 -1.07
C LEU A 48 17.85 13.21 -2.13
N LEU A 49 17.31 14.32 -2.67
CA LEU A 49 16.22 14.25 -3.62
C LEU A 49 16.68 13.54 -4.91
N PRO A 50 15.91 12.57 -5.39
CA PRO A 50 16.25 11.85 -6.61
C PRO A 50 16.12 12.75 -7.85
N ASP A 51 16.88 12.43 -8.88
CA ASP A 51 16.72 13.05 -10.20
C ASP A 51 15.32 12.77 -10.74
N ALA A 52 14.59 13.84 -11.08
CA ALA A 52 13.25 13.74 -11.64
C ALA A 52 13.21 12.88 -12.91
N ALA A 53 14.22 13.01 -13.79
CA ALA A 53 14.34 12.25 -15.03
C ALA A 53 14.48 10.74 -14.81
N ARG A 54 14.80 10.31 -13.60
CA ARG A 54 14.98 8.89 -13.20
C ARG A 54 13.93 8.40 -12.23
N THR A 55 12.88 9.20 -12.00
CA THR A 55 11.86 8.93 -10.98
C THR A 55 10.51 8.61 -11.64
N ILE A 56 9.89 7.52 -11.20
CA ILE A 56 8.48 7.18 -11.46
C ILE A 56 7.75 7.25 -10.14
N ARG A 57 6.66 8.02 -10.10
CA ARG A 57 5.81 8.17 -8.93
C ARG A 57 4.47 7.50 -9.14
N VAL A 58 3.95 6.83 -8.11
CA VAL A 58 2.67 6.13 -8.17
C VAL A 58 1.74 6.64 -7.08
N THR A 59 0.53 7.03 -7.47
CA THR A 59 -0.56 7.44 -6.57
C THR A 59 -1.87 6.78 -6.99
N GLY A 60 -2.92 6.99 -6.22
CA GLY A 60 -4.27 6.47 -6.48
C GLY A 60 -4.94 5.94 -5.22
N SER A 61 -6.14 5.42 -5.37
CA SER A 61 -6.91 4.83 -4.27
C SER A 61 -6.53 3.38 -4.02
N LYS A 62 -6.59 2.54 -5.03
CA LYS A 62 -6.25 1.12 -5.00
C LYS A 62 -5.20 0.78 -6.05
N GLY A 63 -4.45 -0.29 -5.80
CA GLY A 63 -3.46 -0.81 -6.75
C GLY A 63 -2.09 -0.12 -6.71
N LYS A 64 -1.89 0.94 -5.90
CA LYS A 64 -0.61 1.67 -5.81
C LYS A 64 0.59 0.74 -5.57
N GLY A 65 0.57 -0.01 -4.47
CA GLY A 65 1.68 -0.88 -4.07
C GLY A 65 1.97 -1.96 -5.11
N THR A 66 0.94 -2.60 -5.68
CA THR A 66 1.10 -3.58 -6.76
C THR A 66 1.72 -2.93 -8.01
N THR A 67 1.18 -1.78 -8.43
CA THR A 67 1.72 -1.05 -9.59
C THR A 67 3.16 -0.60 -9.35
N SER A 68 3.48 -0.07 -8.17
CA SER A 68 4.85 0.37 -7.83
C SER A 68 5.86 -0.79 -7.90
N ARG A 69 5.49 -1.96 -7.37
CA ARG A 69 6.35 -3.16 -7.44
C ARG A 69 6.50 -3.69 -8.86
N LEU A 70 5.43 -3.67 -9.65
CA LEU A 70 5.48 -4.05 -11.06
C LEU A 70 6.37 -3.08 -11.86
N VAL A 71 6.24 -1.76 -11.64
CA VAL A 71 7.13 -0.76 -12.24
C VAL A 71 8.59 -1.06 -11.91
N ALA A 72 8.92 -1.30 -10.64
CA ALA A 72 10.28 -1.57 -10.22
C ALA A 72 10.83 -2.87 -10.87
N ARG A 73 10.00 -3.92 -11.00
CA ARG A 73 10.38 -5.18 -11.66
C ARG A 73 10.57 -5.02 -13.16
N HIS A 74 9.65 -4.33 -13.84
CA HIS A 74 9.79 -4.05 -15.26
C HIS A 74 11.03 -3.19 -15.54
N LEU A 75 11.29 -2.13 -14.75
CA LEU A 75 12.52 -1.33 -14.85
C LEU A 75 13.77 -2.20 -14.71
N LYS A 76 13.82 -3.07 -13.69
CA LYS A 76 14.97 -3.95 -13.48
C LYS A 76 15.15 -4.96 -14.60
N ALA A 77 14.07 -5.49 -15.16
CA ALA A 77 14.11 -6.42 -16.27
C ALA A 77 14.55 -5.75 -17.59
N GLU A 78 14.05 -4.53 -17.86
CA GLU A 78 14.36 -3.77 -19.07
C GLU A 78 15.73 -3.07 -19.02
N VAL A 79 16.24 -2.78 -17.82
CA VAL A 79 17.53 -2.15 -17.57
C VAL A 79 18.30 -2.98 -16.53
N PRO A 80 18.93 -4.11 -16.95
CA PRO A 80 19.55 -5.06 -16.02
C PRO A 80 20.65 -4.46 -15.13
N ASP A 81 21.37 -3.45 -15.61
CA ASP A 81 22.42 -2.75 -14.87
C ASP A 81 21.88 -1.67 -13.91
N ALA A 82 20.57 -1.39 -13.94
CA ALA A 82 19.97 -0.41 -13.04
C ALA A 82 19.98 -0.90 -11.58
N THR A 83 20.28 0.02 -10.67
CA THR A 83 19.97 -0.12 -9.25
C THR A 83 18.62 0.57 -9.01
N VAL A 84 17.56 -0.24 -8.91
CA VAL A 84 16.19 0.24 -8.80
C VAL A 84 15.79 0.35 -7.34
N ALA A 85 15.53 1.58 -6.90
CA ALA A 85 15.01 1.92 -5.58
C ALA A 85 13.49 1.91 -5.58
N LEU A 86 12.88 1.33 -4.56
CA LEU A 86 11.44 1.28 -4.36
C LEU A 86 11.07 1.73 -2.95
N LEU A 87 10.17 2.71 -2.86
CA LEU A 87 9.49 3.09 -1.62
C LEU A 87 7.99 2.91 -1.77
N VAL A 88 7.39 2.11 -0.89
CA VAL A 88 5.94 1.83 -0.88
C VAL A 88 5.31 2.10 0.48
N SER A 89 3.98 2.23 0.52
CA SER A 89 3.21 2.49 1.74
C SER A 89 1.77 1.96 1.62
N PRO A 90 1.30 1.18 2.61
CA PRO A 90 2.01 0.68 3.79
C PRO A 90 2.96 -0.47 3.47
N GLU A 91 3.55 -1.05 4.51
CA GLU A 91 4.26 -2.33 4.45
C GLU A 91 3.33 -3.48 4.08
N GLU A 92 3.90 -4.56 3.60
CA GLU A 92 3.16 -5.81 3.34
C GLU A 92 3.28 -6.79 4.51
N LEU A 93 4.48 -7.05 4.98
CA LEU A 93 4.75 -7.91 6.13
C LEU A 93 5.45 -7.14 7.23
N GLU A 94 6.57 -6.51 6.94
CA GLU A 94 7.41 -5.79 7.90
C GLU A 94 7.68 -4.36 7.41
N HIS A 95 7.88 -3.42 8.33
CA HIS A 95 8.14 -2.01 7.95
C HIS A 95 9.35 -1.84 7.05
N THR A 96 10.33 -2.76 7.14
CA THR A 96 11.50 -2.77 6.27
C THR A 96 11.15 -3.04 4.80
N ASP A 97 10.08 -3.77 4.51
CA ASP A 97 9.69 -4.07 3.13
C ASP A 97 9.13 -2.87 2.36
N ARG A 98 8.87 -1.76 3.05
CA ARG A 98 8.55 -0.47 2.40
C ARG A 98 9.69 0.07 1.58
N ILE A 99 10.95 -0.24 1.94
CA ILE A 99 12.16 0.35 1.37
C ILE A 99 13.00 -0.76 0.76
N GLN A 100 13.13 -0.78 -0.55
CA GLN A 100 13.79 -1.87 -1.27
C GLN A 100 14.80 -1.35 -2.30
N ILE A 101 15.85 -2.13 -2.53
CA ILE A 101 16.77 -2.01 -3.68
C ILE A 101 16.72 -3.33 -4.45
N ASN A 102 16.36 -3.26 -5.73
CA ASN A 102 16.26 -4.44 -6.61
C ASN A 102 15.38 -5.56 -6.02
N GLY A 103 14.32 -5.19 -5.28
CA GLY A 103 13.40 -6.12 -4.61
C GLY A 103 13.90 -6.66 -3.26
N THR A 104 15.08 -6.26 -2.79
CA THR A 104 15.60 -6.64 -1.46
C THR A 104 15.28 -5.55 -0.44
N PRO A 105 14.56 -5.86 0.66
CA PRO A 105 14.26 -4.90 1.72
C PRO A 105 15.53 -4.40 2.45
N ILE A 106 15.44 -3.18 2.98
CA ILE A 106 16.44 -2.65 3.91
C ILE A 106 16.48 -3.53 5.19
N SER A 107 17.67 -3.78 5.73
CA SER A 107 17.77 -4.49 7.02
C SER A 107 17.41 -3.58 8.20
N GLU A 108 16.90 -4.16 9.28
CA GLU A 108 16.60 -3.45 10.54
C GLU A 108 17.83 -2.68 11.08
N THR A 109 19.00 -3.27 10.97
CA THR A 109 20.26 -2.67 11.41
C THR A 109 20.58 -1.39 10.61
N VAL A 110 20.45 -1.45 9.28
CA VAL A 110 20.70 -0.29 8.40
C VAL A 110 19.63 0.78 8.62
N PHE A 111 18.37 0.38 8.72
CA PHE A 111 17.25 1.29 9.02
C PHE A 111 17.50 2.06 10.31
N THR A 112 17.81 1.35 11.40
CA THR A 112 18.05 1.94 12.73
C THR A 112 19.28 2.86 12.73
N ARG A 113 20.36 2.46 12.04
CA ARG A 113 21.55 3.29 11.89
C ARG A 113 21.25 4.62 11.19
N ILE A 114 20.51 4.57 10.08
CA ILE A 114 20.14 5.75 9.31
C ILE A 114 19.22 6.67 10.14
N TYR A 115 18.19 6.10 10.77
CA TYR A 115 17.29 6.86 11.63
C TYR A 115 18.04 7.56 12.76
N THR A 116 18.95 6.86 13.45
CA THR A 116 19.79 7.43 14.52
C THR A 116 20.66 8.58 13.99
N ALA A 117 21.20 8.45 12.79
CA ALA A 117 22.02 9.52 12.19
C ALA A 117 21.19 10.76 11.80
N LEU A 118 19.94 10.59 11.46
CA LEU A 118 19.00 11.69 11.12
C LEU A 118 18.39 12.35 12.37
N ALA A 119 18.41 11.71 13.53
CA ALA A 119 17.70 12.16 14.73
C ALA A 119 18.00 13.62 15.12
N PRO A 120 19.25 14.13 15.10
CA PRO A 120 19.52 15.53 15.45
C PRO A 120 18.84 16.55 14.49
N GLN A 121 18.81 16.25 13.19
CA GLN A 121 18.18 17.11 12.18
C GLN A 121 16.65 17.06 12.31
N LEU A 122 16.09 15.87 12.60
CA LEU A 122 14.65 15.70 12.81
C LEU A 122 14.18 16.42 14.07
N GLU A 123 14.95 16.37 15.16
CA GLU A 123 14.66 17.11 16.38
C GLU A 123 14.70 18.62 16.14
N ALA A 124 15.73 19.12 15.47
CA ALA A 124 15.84 20.54 15.12
C ALA A 124 14.69 21.00 14.22
N LEU A 125 14.29 20.17 13.24
CA LEU A 125 13.14 20.45 12.37
C LEU A 125 11.85 20.51 13.19
N LEU A 126 11.59 19.54 14.07
CA LEU A 126 10.39 19.49 14.89
C LEU A 126 10.30 20.70 15.83
N GLN A 127 11.42 21.14 16.41
CA GLN A 127 11.47 22.32 17.27
C GLN A 127 11.21 23.63 16.50
N ALA A 128 11.56 23.68 15.22
CA ALA A 128 11.31 24.84 14.35
C ALA A 128 9.87 24.89 13.79
N MET A 129 9.10 23.79 13.88
CA MET A 129 7.72 23.73 13.38
C MET A 129 6.74 24.44 14.31
N PRO A 130 5.59 24.91 13.80
CA PRO A 130 4.52 25.48 14.64
C PRO A 130 4.04 24.50 15.72
N GLU A 131 3.55 25.04 16.82
CA GLU A 131 2.96 24.23 17.89
C GLU A 131 1.84 23.32 17.34
N GLY A 132 1.90 22.03 17.67
CA GLY A 132 0.95 21.02 17.21
C GLY A 132 1.23 20.43 15.83
N ALA A 133 2.27 20.89 15.13
CA ALA A 133 2.79 20.23 13.95
C ALA A 133 3.48 18.90 14.32
N TYR A 134 3.66 18.04 13.32
CA TYR A 134 4.30 16.75 13.50
C TYR A 134 5.07 16.36 12.24
N LEU A 135 6.06 15.51 12.41
CA LEU A 135 6.75 14.85 11.32
C LEU A 135 5.93 13.63 10.90
N SER A 136 5.53 13.55 9.64
CA SER A 136 4.70 12.44 9.18
C SER A 136 5.51 11.14 9.16
N PRO A 137 4.96 10.01 9.62
CA PRO A 137 5.64 8.72 9.50
C PRO A 137 6.05 8.39 8.05
N SER A 138 5.20 8.69 7.07
CA SER A 138 5.53 8.50 5.65
C SER A 138 6.75 9.30 5.20
N GLY A 139 6.86 10.55 5.64
CA GLY A 139 8.01 11.40 5.34
C GLY A 139 9.29 10.96 6.05
N LEU A 140 9.19 10.43 7.27
CA LEU A 140 10.34 9.85 7.97
C LEU A 140 10.84 8.58 7.28
N PHE A 141 9.93 7.68 6.85
CA PHE A 141 10.30 6.54 6.01
C PHE A 141 10.93 6.99 4.68
N MET A 142 10.42 8.07 4.07
CA MET A 142 11.02 8.66 2.87
C MET A 142 12.45 9.11 3.11
N LEU A 143 12.74 9.85 4.18
CA LEU A 143 14.11 10.29 4.45
C LEU A 143 15.08 9.12 4.66
N ILE A 144 14.66 8.11 5.44
CA ILE A 144 15.45 6.89 5.63
C ILE A 144 15.71 6.20 4.28
N ALA A 145 14.67 6.08 3.46
CA ALA A 145 14.77 5.49 2.13
C ALA A 145 15.75 6.26 1.24
N LEU A 146 15.63 7.58 1.17
CA LEU A 146 16.48 8.42 0.32
C LEU A 146 17.96 8.37 0.74
N VAL A 147 18.26 8.32 2.04
CA VAL A 147 19.64 8.11 2.53
C VAL A 147 20.16 6.75 2.05
N TRP A 148 19.40 5.69 2.26
CA TRP A 148 19.82 4.36 1.84
C TRP A 148 19.96 4.23 0.33
N PHE A 149 19.04 4.80 -0.44
CA PHE A 149 19.10 4.81 -1.90
C PHE A 149 20.37 5.50 -2.42
N LYS A 150 20.77 6.61 -1.78
CA LYS A 150 22.03 7.30 -2.07
C LYS A 150 23.24 6.44 -1.72
N GLU A 151 23.25 5.79 -0.55
CA GLU A 151 24.30 4.85 -0.14
C GLU A 151 24.45 3.66 -1.09
N GLN A 152 23.33 3.19 -1.67
CA GLN A 152 23.31 2.08 -2.63
C GLN A 152 23.53 2.52 -4.09
N ALA A 153 23.85 3.79 -4.32
CA ALA A 153 24.01 4.36 -5.66
C ALA A 153 22.82 4.05 -6.59
N ALA A 154 21.59 4.20 -6.08
CA ALA A 154 20.37 3.97 -6.85
C ALA A 154 20.34 4.84 -8.10
N THR A 155 19.97 4.24 -9.22
CA THR A 155 19.92 4.91 -10.54
C THR A 155 18.52 5.19 -11.03
N HIS A 156 17.52 4.46 -10.53
CA HIS A 156 16.10 4.64 -10.85
C HIS A 156 15.28 4.55 -9.56
N PHE A 157 14.22 5.36 -9.50
CA PHE A 157 13.44 5.52 -8.28
C PHE A 157 11.95 5.30 -8.57
N VAL A 158 11.32 4.45 -7.77
CA VAL A 158 9.86 4.24 -7.79
C VAL A 158 9.32 4.63 -6.42
N LEU A 159 8.50 5.68 -6.38
CA LEU A 159 8.00 6.28 -5.15
C LEU A 159 6.47 6.21 -5.09
N GLU A 160 5.93 5.48 -4.13
CA GLU A 160 4.50 5.43 -3.86
C GLU A 160 4.10 6.54 -2.89
N THR A 161 3.05 7.31 -3.22
CA THR A 161 2.46 8.25 -2.27
C THR A 161 1.65 7.49 -1.20
N GLY A 162 1.53 8.07 -0.02
CA GLY A 162 0.70 7.53 1.05
C GLY A 162 -0.80 7.81 0.83
N ARG A 163 -1.41 8.44 1.81
CA ARG A 163 -2.80 8.89 1.73
C ARG A 163 -2.89 10.24 1.01
N GLY A 164 -3.32 10.27 -0.22
CA GLY A 164 -3.32 11.47 -1.05
C GLY A 164 -1.98 11.67 -1.77
N ALA A 165 -1.78 12.88 -2.32
CA ALA A 165 -0.56 13.26 -3.02
C ALA A 165 -0.18 14.73 -2.79
N ARG A 166 -1.16 15.64 -2.81
CA ARG A 166 -0.89 17.09 -2.71
C ARG A 166 -0.18 17.48 -1.41
N HIS A 167 -0.54 16.84 -0.30
CA HIS A 167 0.01 17.09 1.03
C HIS A 167 0.80 15.88 1.54
N ASP A 168 1.34 15.08 0.63
CA ASP A 168 2.20 13.93 0.91
C ASP A 168 3.61 14.22 0.41
N GLU A 169 4.62 13.82 1.16
CA GLU A 169 6.03 14.13 0.87
C GLU A 169 6.44 13.57 -0.50
N MET A 170 6.12 12.31 -0.81
CA MET A 170 6.42 11.71 -2.12
C MET A 170 5.67 12.42 -3.25
N GLY A 171 4.48 12.97 -2.97
CA GLY A 171 3.73 13.79 -3.90
C GLY A 171 4.41 15.11 -4.26
N GLN A 172 5.33 15.62 -3.44
CA GLN A 172 6.08 16.85 -3.68
C GLN A 172 7.37 16.64 -4.50
N ILE A 173 7.90 15.40 -4.55
CA ILE A 173 9.09 15.08 -5.34
C ILE A 173 8.73 15.11 -6.83
N ALA A 174 9.51 15.81 -7.64
CA ALA A 174 9.33 15.82 -9.09
C ALA A 174 9.64 14.43 -9.70
N SER A 175 8.99 14.09 -10.81
CA SER A 175 9.18 12.80 -11.48
C SER A 175 9.09 12.92 -12.98
N HIS A 176 9.75 12.03 -13.72
CA HIS A 176 9.58 11.90 -15.16
C HIS A 176 8.18 11.39 -15.50
N VAL A 177 7.72 10.37 -14.76
CA VAL A 177 6.39 9.79 -14.95
C VAL A 177 5.62 9.76 -13.64
N SER A 178 4.35 10.13 -13.66
CA SER A 178 3.41 9.86 -12.58
C SER A 178 2.31 8.90 -13.03
N VAL A 179 1.99 7.92 -12.20
CA VAL A 179 0.89 6.97 -12.42
C VAL A 179 -0.23 7.26 -11.44
N VAL A 180 -1.47 7.36 -11.93
CA VAL A 180 -2.68 7.40 -11.11
C VAL A 180 -3.48 6.13 -11.37
N THR A 181 -3.48 5.21 -10.40
CA THR A 181 -4.06 3.86 -10.56
C THR A 181 -5.58 3.88 -10.59
N SER A 182 -6.20 4.57 -9.63
CA SER A 182 -7.66 4.70 -9.50
C SER A 182 -8.03 5.88 -8.61
N ILE A 183 -9.29 6.32 -8.71
CA ILE A 183 -9.89 7.32 -7.82
C ILE A 183 -11.19 6.75 -7.29
N LEU A 184 -11.28 6.55 -5.98
CA LEU A 184 -12.45 6.06 -5.26
C LEU A 184 -12.77 7.01 -4.11
N LEU A 185 -14.01 7.00 -3.66
CA LEU A 185 -14.41 7.74 -2.46
C LEU A 185 -13.83 7.04 -1.22
N GLU A 186 -12.64 7.48 -0.83
CA GLU A 186 -11.91 6.98 0.34
C GLU A 186 -11.25 8.15 1.09
N HIS A 187 -10.97 7.96 2.37
CA HIS A 187 -10.33 9.00 3.18
C HIS A 187 -11.04 10.36 3.12
N ALA A 188 -12.37 10.38 2.93
CA ALA A 188 -13.15 11.60 2.78
C ALA A 188 -12.99 12.56 3.97
N ALA A 189 -12.81 12.02 5.18
CA ALA A 189 -12.54 12.80 6.39
C ALA A 189 -11.16 13.51 6.38
N ASN A 190 -10.28 13.19 5.44
CA ASN A 190 -8.92 13.72 5.37
C ASN A 190 -8.66 14.53 4.09
N LEU A 191 -9.11 14.03 2.94
CA LEU A 191 -8.83 14.64 1.64
C LEU A 191 -9.92 15.62 1.19
N GLY A 192 -11.16 15.39 1.63
CA GLY A 192 -12.35 16.18 1.30
C GLY A 192 -13.56 15.28 1.11
N PRO A 193 -14.80 15.81 1.33
CA PRO A 193 -16.02 15.00 1.40
C PRO A 193 -16.47 14.46 0.05
N ALA A 194 -16.06 15.07 -1.06
CA ALA A 194 -16.45 14.67 -2.40
C ALA A 194 -15.36 13.90 -3.13
N ILE A 195 -15.74 12.99 -4.02
CA ILE A 195 -14.80 12.28 -4.89
C ILE A 195 -13.94 13.23 -5.74
N HIS A 196 -14.47 14.38 -6.09
CA HIS A 196 -13.76 15.44 -6.80
C HIS A 196 -12.59 16.01 -5.99
N ASP A 197 -12.74 16.17 -4.66
CA ASP A 197 -11.67 16.63 -3.78
C ASP A 197 -10.52 15.61 -3.78
N ILE A 198 -10.86 14.32 -3.71
CA ILE A 198 -9.90 13.21 -3.75
C ILE A 198 -9.19 13.16 -5.11
N ALA A 199 -9.95 13.38 -6.20
CA ALA A 199 -9.39 13.45 -7.55
C ALA A 199 -8.41 14.63 -7.67
N ALA A 200 -8.79 15.81 -7.23
CA ALA A 200 -7.96 17.01 -7.27
C ALA A 200 -6.66 16.87 -6.44
N ASP A 201 -6.73 16.18 -5.30
CA ASP A 201 -5.56 15.89 -4.49
C ASP A 201 -4.62 14.92 -5.23
N LYS A 202 -5.11 13.74 -5.64
CA LYS A 202 -4.29 12.69 -6.26
C LYS A 202 -3.74 13.11 -7.63
N LEU A 203 -4.52 13.78 -8.46
CA LEU A 203 -4.11 14.26 -9.78
C LEU A 203 -3.14 15.44 -9.72
N SER A 204 -2.93 16.05 -8.54
CA SER A 204 -1.94 17.11 -8.37
C SER A 204 -0.51 16.68 -8.76
N VAL A 205 -0.22 15.38 -8.78
CA VAL A 205 1.06 14.82 -9.24
C VAL A 205 1.35 15.16 -10.70
N ALA A 206 0.33 15.31 -11.52
CA ALA A 206 0.49 15.63 -12.95
C ALA A 206 1.16 16.99 -13.19
N HIS A 207 1.08 17.92 -12.25
CA HIS A 207 1.74 19.22 -12.33
C HIS A 207 3.25 19.18 -11.98
N ARG A 208 3.76 18.02 -11.56
CA ARG A 208 5.15 17.81 -11.16
C ARG A 208 5.78 16.62 -11.86
N SER A 209 5.27 16.27 -13.05
CA SER A 209 5.78 15.18 -13.87
C SER A 209 5.70 15.54 -15.36
N ASP A 210 6.61 15.01 -16.15
CA ASP A 210 6.65 15.23 -17.61
C ASP A 210 5.54 14.40 -18.29
N HIS A 211 5.26 13.19 -17.75
CA HIS A 211 4.24 12.29 -18.28
C HIS A 211 3.28 11.84 -17.18
N LEU A 212 2.00 11.74 -17.54
CA LEU A 212 0.97 11.12 -16.72
C LEU A 212 0.53 9.80 -17.33
N VAL A 213 0.32 8.78 -16.49
CA VAL A 213 -0.26 7.50 -16.86
C VAL A 213 -1.50 7.26 -16.01
N CYS A 214 -2.64 7.06 -16.66
CA CYS A 214 -3.90 6.69 -16.01
C CYS A 214 -4.81 5.98 -17.00
N LEU A 215 -5.89 5.37 -16.50
CA LEU A 215 -6.91 4.76 -17.36
C LEU A 215 -7.70 5.85 -18.13
N PRO A 216 -8.17 5.58 -19.36
CA PRO A 216 -8.94 6.52 -20.17
C PRO A 216 -10.19 7.07 -19.45
N ALA A 217 -10.96 6.22 -18.79
CA ALA A 217 -12.15 6.62 -18.02
C ALA A 217 -11.84 7.65 -16.91
N LEU A 218 -10.64 7.57 -16.31
CA LEU A 218 -10.20 8.56 -15.32
C LEU A 218 -9.94 9.90 -16.01
N TYR A 219 -9.29 9.89 -17.17
CA TYR A 219 -9.05 11.12 -17.94
C TYR A 219 -10.35 11.72 -18.49
N GLU A 220 -11.26 10.90 -19.00
CA GLU A 220 -12.60 11.36 -19.46
C GLU A 220 -13.35 12.08 -18.34
N THR A 221 -13.26 11.59 -17.09
CA THR A 221 -13.98 12.15 -15.95
C THR A 221 -13.26 13.40 -15.38
N TYR A 222 -11.95 13.37 -15.26
CA TYR A 222 -11.16 14.34 -14.49
C TYR A 222 -10.09 15.06 -15.33
N GLY A 223 -10.11 14.96 -16.65
CA GLY A 223 -9.11 15.55 -17.52
C GLY A 223 -8.95 17.07 -17.37
N HIS A 224 -10.01 17.76 -16.92
CA HIS A 224 -9.96 19.20 -16.60
C HIS A 224 -9.03 19.54 -15.40
N LEU A 225 -8.62 18.56 -14.61
CA LEU A 225 -7.65 18.71 -13.50
C LEU A 225 -6.21 18.39 -13.92
N ILE A 226 -5.99 18.03 -15.17
CA ILE A 226 -4.71 17.52 -15.68
C ILE A 226 -4.15 18.50 -16.72
N PRO A 227 -2.86 18.89 -16.61
CA PRO A 227 -2.28 19.92 -17.50
C PRO A 227 -2.07 19.44 -18.94
N ALA A 228 -1.94 18.13 -19.17
CA ALA A 228 -1.70 17.53 -20.49
C ALA A 228 -2.34 16.13 -20.56
N PRO A 229 -2.69 15.65 -21.78
CA PRO A 229 -3.20 14.29 -21.95
C PRO A 229 -2.25 13.22 -21.40
N PRO A 230 -2.77 12.10 -20.85
CA PRO A 230 -1.95 11.00 -20.38
C PRO A 230 -1.24 10.29 -21.54
N ALA A 231 -0.14 9.59 -21.22
CA ALA A 231 0.54 8.72 -22.17
C ALA A 231 -0.41 7.62 -22.70
N PRO A 232 -0.28 7.23 -23.97
CA PRO A 232 -1.06 6.11 -24.50
C PRO A 232 -0.74 4.83 -23.75
N LEU A 233 -1.79 4.07 -23.41
CA LEU A 233 -1.61 2.83 -22.65
C LEU A 233 -0.93 1.75 -23.50
N ALA A 234 -0.02 1.01 -22.89
CA ALA A 234 0.53 -0.23 -23.43
C ALA A 234 -0.59 -1.22 -23.82
N GLU A 235 -0.31 -2.15 -24.69
CA GLU A 235 -1.26 -3.19 -25.07
C GLU A 235 -1.71 -4.00 -23.84
N ALA A 236 -2.99 -4.33 -23.81
CA ALA A 236 -3.52 -5.23 -22.78
C ALA A 236 -2.93 -6.65 -22.99
N LYS A 237 -2.46 -7.24 -21.90
CA LYS A 237 -2.03 -8.65 -21.89
C LYS A 237 -2.95 -9.42 -20.96
N SER A 238 -3.35 -10.62 -21.37
CA SER A 238 -4.06 -11.54 -20.48
C SER A 238 -3.04 -12.23 -19.57
N LEU A 239 -3.32 -12.22 -18.30
CA LEU A 239 -2.52 -12.85 -17.26
C LEU A 239 -3.39 -13.85 -16.48
N PRO A 240 -3.70 -15.03 -17.06
CA PRO A 240 -4.75 -15.93 -16.54
C PRO A 240 -4.45 -16.47 -15.14
N ALA A 241 -3.21 -16.38 -14.66
CA ALA A 241 -2.84 -16.73 -13.29
C ALA A 241 -3.18 -15.63 -12.25
N TYR A 242 -3.67 -14.47 -12.70
CA TYR A 242 -3.93 -13.31 -11.87
C TYR A 242 -5.36 -12.79 -12.05
N PRO A 243 -5.96 -12.15 -11.04
CA PRO A 243 -7.26 -11.51 -11.18
C PRO A 243 -7.19 -10.29 -12.13
N ALA A 244 -8.34 -9.93 -12.70
CA ALA A 244 -8.44 -8.85 -13.70
C ALA A 244 -7.84 -7.50 -13.23
N TRP A 245 -7.98 -7.17 -11.95
CA TRP A 245 -7.39 -5.96 -11.39
C TRP A 245 -5.85 -5.96 -11.43
N PHE A 246 -5.22 -7.15 -11.40
CA PHE A 246 -3.77 -7.27 -11.54
C PHE A 246 -3.32 -6.95 -12.97
N GLU A 247 -4.06 -7.43 -13.98
CA GLU A 247 -3.81 -7.09 -15.40
C GLU A 247 -3.86 -5.59 -15.65
N VAL A 248 -4.82 -4.89 -15.00
CA VAL A 248 -4.91 -3.43 -15.07
C VAL A 248 -3.68 -2.76 -14.46
N ASN A 249 -3.25 -3.21 -13.28
CA ASN A 249 -2.06 -2.67 -12.62
C ASN A 249 -0.78 -2.94 -13.41
N ASP A 250 -0.66 -4.14 -14.01
CA ASP A 250 0.48 -4.47 -14.89
C ASP A 250 0.49 -3.58 -16.14
N ARG A 251 -0.67 -3.36 -16.75
CA ARG A 251 -0.77 -2.48 -17.91
C ARG A 251 -0.33 -1.06 -17.59
N LEU A 252 -0.76 -0.51 -16.46
CA LEU A 252 -0.32 0.81 -15.99
C LEU A 252 1.18 0.85 -15.71
N ALA A 253 1.72 -0.20 -15.10
CA ALA A 253 3.15 -0.30 -14.81
C ALA A 253 3.99 -0.36 -16.07
N ARG A 254 3.62 -1.20 -17.06
CA ARG A 254 4.31 -1.26 -18.36
C ARG A 254 4.23 0.08 -19.08
N THR A 255 3.07 0.71 -19.12
CA THR A 255 2.91 2.04 -19.72
C THR A 255 3.85 3.06 -19.07
N ALA A 256 3.98 3.03 -17.75
CA ALA A 256 4.86 3.95 -17.03
C ALA A 256 6.33 3.72 -17.39
N VAL A 257 6.74 2.46 -17.50
CA VAL A 257 8.12 2.11 -17.88
C VAL A 257 8.38 2.44 -19.36
N GLU A 258 7.40 2.21 -20.26
CA GLU A 258 7.49 2.62 -21.67
C GLU A 258 7.65 4.13 -21.83
N ALA A 259 6.83 4.91 -21.13
CA ALA A 259 6.94 6.37 -21.12
C ALA A 259 8.28 6.84 -20.53
N HIS A 260 8.78 6.14 -19.51
CA HIS A 260 10.05 6.46 -18.87
C HIS A 260 11.27 6.15 -19.73
N LEU A 261 11.26 5.03 -20.44
CA LEU A 261 12.37 4.57 -21.27
C LEU A 261 12.30 5.06 -22.74
N GLY A 262 11.15 5.61 -23.17
CA GLY A 262 10.90 6.02 -24.54
C GLY A 262 10.85 4.84 -25.54
N ARG A 263 10.61 3.62 -25.05
CA ARG A 263 10.51 2.39 -25.86
C ARG A 263 9.56 1.37 -25.23
N ALA A 264 9.07 0.43 -26.03
CA ALA A 264 8.20 -0.63 -25.57
C ALA A 264 8.88 -1.53 -24.52
N VAL A 265 8.10 -2.00 -23.55
CA VAL A 265 8.49 -3.04 -22.59
C VAL A 265 8.31 -4.41 -23.23
N THR A 266 9.39 -5.16 -23.33
CA THR A 266 9.42 -6.48 -23.97
C THR A 266 9.49 -7.64 -22.99
N THR A 267 9.97 -7.39 -21.77
CA THR A 267 10.14 -8.40 -20.75
C THR A 267 8.84 -8.68 -20.01
N GLU A 268 8.62 -9.96 -19.69
CA GLU A 268 7.55 -10.38 -18.79
C GLU A 268 8.10 -10.45 -17.37
N VAL A 269 7.29 -9.98 -16.43
CA VAL A 269 7.63 -10.07 -15.01
C VAL A 269 6.53 -10.79 -14.24
N THR A 270 6.92 -11.55 -13.25
CA THR A 270 6.01 -12.15 -12.29
C THR A 270 6.12 -11.42 -10.97
N LEU A 271 5.02 -11.20 -10.30
CA LEU A 271 4.99 -10.67 -8.96
C LEU A 271 4.26 -11.67 -8.07
N ALA A 272 4.99 -12.29 -7.15
CA ALA A 272 4.33 -12.88 -6.00
C ALA A 272 3.73 -11.72 -5.21
N SER A 273 2.42 -11.55 -5.31
CA SER A 273 1.74 -10.48 -4.57
C SER A 273 1.54 -10.93 -3.13
N PRO A 274 2.07 -10.21 -2.17
CA PRO A 274 1.80 -10.53 -0.77
C PRO A 274 0.35 -10.28 -0.37
N SER A 275 -0.34 -9.40 -1.10
CA SER A 275 -1.74 -9.05 -0.82
C SER A 275 -2.75 -9.97 -1.51
N PHE A 276 -2.31 -10.82 -2.42
CA PHE A 276 -3.14 -11.80 -3.15
C PHE A 276 -2.32 -13.04 -3.50
N GLY A 277 -2.92 -14.21 -3.42
CA GLY A 277 -2.29 -15.45 -3.86
C GLY A 277 -3.04 -16.70 -3.43
N TRP A 278 -2.38 -17.83 -3.63
CA TRP A 278 -2.87 -19.17 -3.34
C TRP A 278 -1.81 -19.97 -2.61
N ILE A 279 -2.24 -20.77 -1.64
CA ILE A 279 -1.40 -21.78 -0.99
C ILE A 279 -2.21 -23.06 -0.79
N GLU A 280 -1.52 -24.17 -0.56
CA GLU A 280 -2.09 -25.42 -0.06
C GLU A 280 -1.72 -25.56 1.42
N TYR A 281 -2.72 -25.85 2.25
CA TYR A 281 -2.53 -26.07 3.68
C TYR A 281 -3.47 -27.17 4.19
N SER A 282 -2.91 -28.21 4.82
CA SER A 282 -3.68 -29.34 5.37
C SER A 282 -4.66 -29.98 4.35
N GLY A 283 -4.26 -30.03 3.08
CA GLY A 283 -5.09 -30.58 2.00
C GLY A 283 -6.23 -29.65 1.54
N VAL A 284 -6.27 -28.42 2.03
CA VAL A 284 -7.24 -27.41 1.61
C VAL A 284 -6.54 -26.31 0.79
N ARG A 285 -7.16 -25.93 -0.32
CA ARG A 285 -6.67 -24.81 -1.13
C ARG A 285 -7.12 -23.49 -0.50
N ILE A 286 -6.17 -22.61 -0.23
CA ILE A 286 -6.46 -21.31 0.38
C ILE A 286 -6.10 -20.19 -0.59
N ALA A 287 -7.09 -19.37 -0.94
CA ALA A 287 -6.87 -18.08 -1.58
C ALA A 287 -6.85 -16.97 -0.54
N TYR A 288 -6.09 -15.91 -0.77
CA TYR A 288 -6.09 -14.73 0.08
C TYR A 288 -6.07 -13.44 -0.74
N ASP A 289 -6.80 -12.42 -0.27
CA ASP A 289 -6.89 -11.13 -0.94
C ASP A 289 -7.10 -9.97 0.05
N ALA A 290 -6.31 -8.91 -0.10
CA ALA A 290 -6.47 -7.67 0.65
C ALA A 290 -7.62 -6.82 0.07
N ILE A 291 -8.85 -7.17 0.39
CA ILE A 291 -10.06 -6.51 -0.08
C ILE A 291 -10.83 -5.86 1.08
N ILE A 292 -11.25 -4.61 0.91
CA ILE A 292 -11.87 -3.80 1.97
C ILE A 292 -13.12 -3.00 1.52
N ASN A 293 -13.54 -3.12 0.27
CA ASN A 293 -14.77 -2.51 -0.24
C ASN A 293 -15.34 -3.29 -1.42
N ALA A 294 -16.65 -3.21 -1.61
CA ALA A 294 -17.38 -3.87 -2.69
C ALA A 294 -16.96 -3.40 -4.08
N ALA A 295 -16.56 -2.12 -4.23
CA ALA A 295 -16.16 -1.58 -5.53
C ALA A 295 -14.87 -2.20 -6.09
N SER A 296 -14.06 -2.83 -5.25
CA SER A 296 -12.87 -3.58 -5.66
C SER A 296 -13.09 -5.09 -5.72
N ALA A 297 -14.31 -5.56 -5.39
CA ALA A 297 -14.69 -6.95 -5.48
C ALA A 297 -15.20 -7.30 -6.89
N ASP A 298 -14.79 -8.44 -7.41
CA ASP A 298 -15.35 -9.00 -8.64
C ASP A 298 -16.28 -10.18 -8.31
N ALA A 299 -17.56 -9.86 -8.11
CA ALA A 299 -18.57 -10.86 -7.78
C ALA A 299 -18.68 -11.98 -8.83
N LYS A 300 -18.39 -11.68 -10.12
CA LYS A 300 -18.39 -12.69 -11.18
C LYS A 300 -17.19 -13.63 -11.01
N LEU A 301 -16.01 -13.09 -10.74
CA LEU A 301 -14.80 -13.87 -10.47
C LEU A 301 -15.04 -14.81 -9.27
N TYR A 302 -15.64 -14.32 -8.19
CA TYR A 302 -15.92 -15.14 -7.00
C TYR A 302 -16.91 -16.26 -7.29
N LYS A 303 -17.99 -15.96 -8.00
CA LYS A 303 -18.97 -17.00 -8.41
C LYS A 303 -18.34 -18.08 -9.29
N GLU A 304 -17.47 -17.73 -10.20
CA GLU A 304 -16.75 -18.69 -11.04
C GLU A 304 -15.70 -19.49 -10.25
N ALA A 305 -14.90 -18.81 -9.39
CA ALA A 305 -13.84 -19.44 -8.61
C ALA A 305 -14.39 -20.42 -7.55
N PHE A 306 -15.57 -20.13 -6.98
CA PHE A 306 -16.13 -20.90 -5.87
C PHE A 306 -17.26 -21.86 -6.28
N LYS A 307 -17.65 -21.84 -7.55
CA LYS A 307 -18.86 -22.53 -8.07
C LYS A 307 -18.92 -24.04 -7.78
N ASP A 308 -17.78 -24.71 -7.81
CA ASP A 308 -17.70 -26.17 -7.73
C ASP A 308 -17.01 -26.66 -6.43
N ASN A 309 -16.76 -25.74 -5.47
CA ASN A 309 -16.08 -26.05 -4.23
C ASN A 309 -16.95 -25.68 -3.02
N ARG A 310 -16.91 -26.50 -2.00
CA ARG A 310 -17.43 -26.12 -0.68
C ARG A 310 -16.46 -25.11 -0.06
N THR A 311 -16.81 -23.83 -0.20
CA THR A 311 -15.94 -22.72 0.15
C THR A 311 -16.31 -22.11 1.49
N LEU A 312 -15.32 -21.88 2.34
CA LEU A 312 -15.41 -21.07 3.55
C LEU A 312 -14.70 -19.73 3.31
N ILE A 313 -15.40 -18.62 3.53
CA ILE A 313 -14.80 -17.28 3.52
C ILE A 313 -14.52 -16.87 4.96
N LEU A 314 -13.25 -16.65 5.29
CA LEU A 314 -12.81 -16.06 6.54
C LEU A 314 -12.49 -14.58 6.31
N ALA A 315 -13.42 -13.70 6.66
CA ALA A 315 -13.29 -12.26 6.43
C ALA A 315 -12.83 -11.53 7.69
N SER A 316 -12.10 -10.42 7.52
CA SER A 316 -11.76 -9.50 8.61
C SER A 316 -11.92 -8.06 8.15
N LEU A 317 -13.08 -7.47 8.48
CA LEU A 317 -13.53 -6.17 7.99
C LEU A 317 -13.79 -5.20 9.16
N PRO A 318 -12.89 -4.23 9.40
CA PRO A 318 -13.11 -3.19 10.42
C PRO A 318 -14.34 -2.33 10.13
N ASP A 319 -14.87 -1.69 11.17
CA ASP A 319 -16.11 -0.89 11.13
C ASP A 319 -16.07 0.30 10.15
N ASP A 320 -14.87 0.81 9.82
CA ASP A 320 -14.63 1.91 8.89
C ASP A 320 -14.54 1.49 7.41
N LYS A 321 -14.74 0.19 7.14
CA LYS A 321 -14.72 -0.39 5.79
C LYS A 321 -16.13 -0.68 5.29
N ASP A 322 -16.25 -0.96 4.01
CA ASP A 322 -17.52 -1.30 3.36
C ASP A 322 -17.92 -2.75 3.67
N ARG A 323 -18.31 -2.97 4.94
CA ARG A 323 -18.72 -4.29 5.44
C ARG A 323 -19.95 -4.81 4.73
N GLU A 324 -21.01 -4.01 4.69
CA GLU A 324 -22.31 -4.42 4.13
C GLU A 324 -22.19 -4.83 2.65
N GLY A 325 -21.51 -3.98 1.86
CA GLY A 325 -21.30 -4.28 0.45
C GLY A 325 -20.50 -5.54 0.21
N LEU A 326 -19.42 -5.78 0.98
CA LEU A 326 -18.60 -6.98 0.84
C LEU A 326 -19.32 -8.24 1.32
N PHE A 327 -19.98 -8.22 2.48
CA PHE A 327 -20.71 -9.39 2.96
C PHE A 327 -21.85 -9.77 2.01
N THR A 328 -22.58 -8.80 1.44
CA THR A 328 -23.58 -9.07 0.41
C THR A 328 -22.97 -9.83 -0.77
N ILE A 329 -21.81 -9.39 -1.28
CA ILE A 329 -21.12 -10.05 -2.38
C ILE A 329 -20.69 -11.47 -1.98
N PHE A 330 -20.14 -11.65 -0.78
CA PHE A 330 -19.68 -12.95 -0.30
C PHE A 330 -20.85 -13.94 -0.14
N GLU A 331 -21.95 -13.50 0.45
CA GLU A 331 -23.17 -14.30 0.62
C GLU A 331 -23.80 -14.71 -0.72
N GLU A 332 -23.76 -13.83 -1.72
CA GLU A 332 -24.24 -14.14 -3.08
C GLU A 332 -23.41 -15.24 -3.77
N THR A 333 -22.22 -15.57 -3.31
CA THR A 333 -21.41 -16.69 -3.82
C THR A 333 -21.94 -18.05 -3.40
N GLY A 334 -22.75 -18.11 -2.30
CA GLY A 334 -23.21 -19.35 -1.69
C GLY A 334 -22.15 -20.02 -0.78
N ALA A 335 -21.05 -19.35 -0.49
CA ALA A 335 -20.04 -19.82 0.46
C ALA A 335 -20.49 -19.63 1.91
N ASP A 336 -19.94 -20.43 2.82
CA ASP A 336 -20.03 -20.15 4.26
C ASP A 336 -19.18 -18.94 4.59
N VAL A 337 -19.75 -17.92 5.26
CA VAL A 337 -19.04 -16.67 5.56
C VAL A 337 -18.91 -16.51 7.07
N GLN A 338 -17.66 -16.46 7.54
CA GLN A 338 -17.32 -16.27 8.93
C GLN A 338 -16.40 -15.05 9.09
N GLU A 339 -16.46 -14.41 10.24
CA GLU A 339 -15.65 -13.21 10.51
C GLU A 339 -14.61 -13.46 11.60
N VAL A 340 -13.42 -12.88 11.42
CA VAL A 340 -12.35 -12.84 12.42
C VAL A 340 -12.09 -11.39 12.78
N SER A 341 -12.26 -11.00 14.04
CA SER A 341 -11.90 -9.67 14.52
C SER A 341 -10.46 -9.63 15.01
N LEU A 342 -9.85 -8.45 14.90
CA LEU A 342 -8.48 -8.21 15.36
C LEU A 342 -8.48 -7.25 16.54
N SER A 343 -7.80 -7.63 17.62
CA SER A 343 -7.58 -6.80 18.80
C SER A 343 -6.14 -6.29 18.89
N GLY A 344 -5.91 -5.26 19.71
CA GLY A 344 -4.57 -4.73 19.99
C GLY A 344 -3.96 -3.82 18.91
N THR A 345 -4.73 -3.37 17.92
CA THR A 345 -4.25 -2.53 16.80
C THR A 345 -4.01 -1.05 17.16
N ARG A 346 -3.76 -0.69 18.40
CA ARG A 346 -3.63 0.71 18.88
C ARG A 346 -4.82 1.61 18.47
N GLY A 347 -6.03 1.03 18.27
CA GLY A 347 -7.25 1.74 17.90
C GLY A 347 -7.33 2.20 16.43
N TYR A 348 -6.49 1.70 15.55
CA TYR A 348 -6.60 1.93 14.11
C TYR A 348 -7.72 1.13 13.46
N LEU A 349 -7.92 -0.10 13.93
CA LEU A 349 -8.96 -0.99 13.46
C LEU A 349 -9.94 -1.24 14.62
N ARG A 350 -11.24 -1.07 14.37
CA ARG A 350 -12.32 -1.36 15.29
C ARG A 350 -13.24 -2.40 14.69
N TYR A 351 -13.74 -3.31 15.51
CA TYR A 351 -14.58 -4.45 15.11
C TYR A 351 -15.80 -4.57 16.03
N GLU A 352 -16.39 -3.44 16.40
CA GLU A 352 -17.57 -3.44 17.28
C GLU A 352 -18.75 -4.14 16.59
N LYS A 353 -18.98 -3.83 15.30
CA LYS A 353 -20.04 -4.45 14.49
C LYS A 353 -19.84 -5.95 14.28
N ALA A 354 -18.59 -6.43 14.18
CA ALA A 354 -18.30 -7.86 14.04
C ALA A 354 -18.81 -8.67 15.24
N ARG A 355 -18.77 -8.09 16.44
CA ARG A 355 -19.24 -8.73 17.68
C ARG A 355 -20.77 -8.77 17.80
N GLU A 356 -21.48 -7.94 17.06
CA GLU A 356 -22.94 -7.84 17.05
C GLU A 356 -23.59 -8.70 15.97
N ASP A 357 -22.82 -9.08 14.95
CA ASP A 357 -23.30 -9.60 13.67
C ASP A 357 -23.58 -11.13 13.65
N GLY A 358 -23.24 -11.85 14.70
CA GLY A 358 -23.46 -13.31 14.77
C GLY A 358 -22.56 -14.16 13.86
N ARG A 359 -21.71 -13.55 13.02
CA ARG A 359 -20.73 -14.21 12.13
C ARG A 359 -19.35 -14.35 12.76
N LEU A 360 -19.15 -13.82 13.97
CA LEU A 360 -17.84 -13.79 14.61
C LEU A 360 -17.40 -15.20 15.00
N LEU A 361 -16.42 -15.72 14.28
CA LEU A 361 -15.77 -16.99 14.57
C LEU A 361 -14.74 -16.86 15.68
N ALA A 362 -13.94 -15.77 15.66
CA ALA A 362 -12.88 -15.56 16.62
C ALA A 362 -12.51 -14.08 16.78
N ASP A 363 -11.96 -13.71 17.95
CA ASP A 363 -11.28 -12.45 18.22
C ASP A 363 -9.82 -12.76 18.58
N ILE A 364 -8.87 -12.30 17.78
CA ILE A 364 -7.46 -12.61 17.93
C ILE A 364 -6.60 -11.34 17.95
N ALA A 365 -5.45 -11.39 18.60
CA ALA A 365 -4.52 -10.27 18.56
C ALA A 365 -3.94 -10.12 17.13
N PHE A 366 -3.84 -8.88 16.66
CA PHE A 366 -3.39 -8.56 15.28
C PHE A 366 -1.95 -9.02 14.96
N ASN A 367 -1.18 -9.40 15.97
CA ASN A 367 0.19 -9.88 15.88
C ASN A 367 0.39 -11.28 16.48
N ASP A 368 -0.68 -12.08 16.58
CA ASP A 368 -0.62 -13.46 17.07
C ASP A 368 -0.87 -14.48 15.95
N PRO A 369 0.17 -14.82 15.17
CA PRO A 369 0.06 -15.82 14.09
C PRO A 369 -0.26 -17.22 14.60
N ILE A 370 0.10 -17.56 15.85
CA ILE A 370 -0.19 -18.87 16.45
C ILE A 370 -1.70 -18.99 16.73
N ALA A 371 -2.31 -17.94 17.29
CA ALA A 371 -3.75 -17.92 17.49
C ALA A 371 -4.50 -18.00 16.16
N PHE A 372 -4.03 -17.27 15.13
CA PHE A 372 -4.62 -17.34 13.79
C PHE A 372 -4.58 -18.75 13.22
N ARG A 373 -3.42 -19.44 13.31
CA ARG A 373 -3.28 -20.83 12.84
C ARG A 373 -4.27 -21.76 13.52
N LYS A 374 -4.47 -21.63 14.84
CA LYS A 374 -5.48 -22.42 15.56
C LYS A 374 -6.90 -22.17 15.07
N VAL A 375 -7.24 -20.92 14.79
CA VAL A 375 -8.55 -20.57 14.20
C VAL A 375 -8.72 -21.24 12.85
N LEU A 376 -7.70 -21.20 12.00
CA LEU A 376 -7.72 -21.84 10.69
C LEU A 376 -7.88 -23.37 10.79
N ASP A 377 -7.09 -24.02 11.66
CA ASP A 377 -7.17 -25.47 11.89
C ASP A 377 -8.55 -25.89 12.38
N ASN A 378 -9.12 -25.17 13.33
CA ASN A 378 -10.46 -25.42 13.84
C ASN A 378 -11.53 -25.24 12.75
N ALA A 379 -11.40 -24.17 11.95
CA ALA A 379 -12.32 -23.91 10.85
C ALA A 379 -12.26 -25.01 9.77
N ILE A 380 -11.08 -25.53 9.46
CA ILE A 380 -10.93 -26.68 8.56
C ILE A 380 -11.68 -27.91 9.09
N VAL A 381 -11.56 -28.20 10.37
CA VAL A 381 -12.23 -29.35 11.01
C VAL A 381 -13.74 -29.16 11.08
N GLU A 382 -14.19 -27.97 11.48
CA GLU A 382 -15.61 -27.66 11.71
C GLU A 382 -16.40 -27.58 10.40
N PHE A 383 -15.92 -26.81 9.43
CA PHE A 383 -16.62 -26.54 8.17
C PHE A 383 -16.26 -27.55 7.06
N THR A 384 -15.19 -28.32 7.23
CA THR A 384 -14.68 -29.28 6.23
C THR A 384 -14.66 -28.71 4.81
N PRO A 385 -14.07 -27.51 4.58
CA PRO A 385 -14.09 -26.86 3.29
C PRO A 385 -13.14 -27.54 2.29
N GLU A 386 -13.44 -27.47 1.02
CA GLU A 386 -12.52 -27.81 -0.07
C GLU A 386 -11.63 -26.64 -0.43
N MET A 387 -12.14 -25.41 -0.14
CA MET A 387 -11.45 -24.17 -0.37
C MET A 387 -11.72 -23.17 0.75
N ILE A 388 -10.71 -22.41 1.13
CA ILE A 388 -10.85 -21.25 2.02
C ILE A 388 -10.46 -19.98 1.26
N TYR A 389 -11.23 -18.91 1.50
CA TYR A 389 -10.89 -17.56 1.01
C TYR A 389 -10.67 -16.63 2.20
N ILE A 390 -9.43 -16.16 2.36
CA ILE A 390 -9.02 -15.21 3.39
C ILE A 390 -9.17 -13.79 2.82
N ALA A 391 -10.11 -13.01 3.35
CA ALA A 391 -10.46 -11.71 2.80
C ALA A 391 -10.44 -10.61 3.86
N GLY A 392 -9.82 -9.47 3.59
CA GLY A 392 -9.84 -8.37 4.56
C GLY A 392 -8.75 -7.33 4.40
N THR A 393 -8.39 -6.68 5.50
CA THR A 393 -7.33 -5.68 5.49
C THR A 393 -5.96 -6.30 5.23
N GLN A 394 -5.01 -5.46 4.80
CA GLN A 394 -3.62 -5.87 4.65
C GLN A 394 -3.03 -6.40 5.97
N THR A 395 -3.42 -5.81 7.10
CA THR A 395 -3.05 -6.32 8.44
C THR A 395 -3.51 -7.76 8.66
N TYR A 396 -4.71 -8.10 8.21
CA TYR A 396 -5.24 -9.46 8.32
C TYR A 396 -4.50 -10.44 7.40
N ILE A 397 -4.25 -10.05 6.15
CA ILE A 397 -3.48 -10.86 5.21
C ILE A 397 -2.04 -11.04 5.69
N ARG A 398 -1.42 -10.01 6.27
CA ARG A 398 -0.12 -10.12 6.93
C ARG A 398 -0.13 -11.18 8.03
N LEU A 399 -1.11 -11.14 8.92
CA LEU A 399 -1.25 -12.09 10.01
C LEU A 399 -1.39 -13.53 9.50
N PHE A 400 -2.23 -13.74 8.49
CA PHE A 400 -2.35 -15.02 7.79
C PHE A 400 -1.00 -15.50 7.25
N LYS A 401 -0.27 -14.65 6.54
CA LYS A 401 1.05 -15.02 5.95
C LYS A 401 2.08 -15.36 7.03
N LEU A 402 2.13 -14.60 8.12
CA LEU A 402 3.00 -14.92 9.26
C LEU A 402 2.64 -16.27 9.87
N ALA A 403 1.34 -16.59 9.96
CA ALA A 403 0.90 -17.89 10.42
C ALA A 403 1.34 -19.05 9.49
N MET A 404 1.54 -18.78 8.20
CA MET A 404 1.94 -19.78 7.19
C MET A 404 3.46 -19.86 6.96
N ASN A 405 4.25 -18.88 7.42
CA ASN A 405 5.70 -18.82 7.14
C ASN A 405 6.56 -19.86 7.89
N ASP A 406 6.00 -20.61 8.84
CA ASP A 406 6.70 -21.70 9.55
C ASP A 406 6.46 -23.07 8.89
N ILE A 407 5.98 -23.09 7.66
CA ILE A 407 5.79 -24.27 6.81
C ILE A 407 6.68 -24.12 5.57
#